data_44e817731075428a31b9c399b579ff6c
#
_entry.id   44e817731075428a31b9c399b579ff6c
#
_cell.length_a   1.000
_cell.length_b   1.000
_cell.length_c   1.000
_cell.angle_alpha   90.00
_cell.angle_beta   90.00
_cell.angle_gamma   90.00
#
_symmetry.space_group_name_H-M   'P 1'
#
loop_
_entity.id
_entity.type
_entity.pdbx_description
1 polymer ?
#
loop_
_entity_poly.entity_id
_entity_poly.type
_entity_poly.pdbx_seq_one_letter_code
_entity_poly.pdbx_strand_id
1 'polypeptide(L)'
;MKSGSFSHVGITVSDFNRAVKFWWEIFGCPLVGVTDAPPDRVRGFFGVDVPGATCKIGWIRFPGGAVIEIFHFEPKQPPVAIPWNRVGQTHICVNVRNIHKWHDYLVSKGVEIVSKPEQSPRGHWLFFVKDFDGNLIEITDLRHMYYVLRWLGPLGGWIFRRGMYMKYYA
;
A
#
# COMPACT_ATOMS: atom_id res chain seq x y z
N MET A 1 23.81 11.43 -6.60
CA MET A 1 22.94 10.57 -7.45
C MET A 1 21.48 10.94 -7.19
N LYS A 2 20.58 10.65 -8.13
CA LYS A 2 19.12 10.84 -7.97
C LYS A 2 18.45 9.50 -8.20
N SER A 3 17.37 9.20 -7.44
CA SER A 3 16.53 8.03 -7.68
C SER A 3 15.83 8.14 -9.04
N GLY A 4 15.57 7.02 -9.68
CA GLY A 4 14.81 6.97 -10.93
C GLY A 4 13.32 7.16 -10.67
N SER A 5 12.69 6.14 -10.09
CA SER A 5 11.24 6.12 -9.81
C SER A 5 10.96 5.33 -8.54
N PHE A 6 9.78 5.54 -7.97
CA PHE A 6 9.24 4.63 -6.97
C PHE A 6 8.78 3.34 -7.66
N SER A 7 9.26 2.18 -7.21
CA SER A 7 8.96 0.90 -7.81
C SER A 7 7.73 0.24 -7.16
N HIS A 8 7.85 -0.15 -5.89
CA HIS A 8 6.80 -0.88 -5.18
C HIS A 8 6.85 -0.62 -3.67
N VAL A 9 5.82 -1.06 -2.99
CA VAL A 9 5.79 -1.24 -1.54
C VAL A 9 5.62 -2.72 -1.24
N GLY A 10 6.36 -3.24 -0.27
CA GLY A 10 6.24 -4.63 0.19
C GLY A 10 5.30 -4.77 1.37
N ILE A 11 4.46 -5.82 1.37
CA ILE A 11 3.65 -6.23 2.51
C ILE A 11 3.75 -7.74 2.71
N THR A 12 3.79 -8.17 3.96
CA THR A 12 3.72 -9.58 4.31
C THR A 12 2.28 -9.99 4.56
N VAL A 13 1.88 -11.13 3.99
CA VAL A 13 0.51 -11.66 4.07
C VAL A 13 0.50 -13.06 4.66
N SER A 14 -0.56 -13.39 5.39
CA SER A 14 -0.71 -14.70 6.01
C SER A 14 -1.08 -15.81 5.02
N ASP A 15 -1.67 -15.47 3.87
CA ASP A 15 -2.11 -16.38 2.82
C ASP A 15 -1.96 -15.70 1.45
N PHE A 16 -1.09 -16.25 0.62
CA PHE A 16 -0.77 -15.73 -0.70
C PHE A 16 -1.99 -15.71 -1.63
N ASN A 17 -2.71 -16.81 -1.71
CA ASN A 17 -3.84 -16.96 -2.63
C ASN A 17 -5.00 -16.05 -2.22
N ARG A 18 -5.25 -15.93 -0.92
CA ARG A 18 -6.26 -15.04 -0.37
C ARG A 18 -5.91 -13.56 -0.65
N ALA A 19 -4.63 -13.19 -0.56
CA ALA A 19 -4.17 -11.84 -0.93
C ALA A 19 -4.40 -11.55 -2.41
N VAL A 20 -3.99 -12.45 -3.31
CA VAL A 20 -4.23 -12.31 -4.76
C VAL A 20 -5.72 -12.16 -5.06
N LYS A 21 -6.56 -13.00 -4.45
CA LYS A 21 -8.02 -12.94 -4.62
C LYS A 21 -8.60 -11.62 -4.10
N PHE A 22 -8.17 -11.16 -2.92
CA PHE A 22 -8.61 -9.89 -2.32
C PHE A 22 -8.31 -8.71 -3.25
N TRP A 23 -7.07 -8.56 -3.70
CA TRP A 23 -6.68 -7.45 -4.56
C TRP A 23 -7.37 -7.48 -5.93
N TRP A 24 -7.59 -8.68 -6.47
CA TRP A 24 -8.32 -8.83 -7.73
C TRP A 24 -9.82 -8.57 -7.59
N GLU A 25 -10.51 -9.22 -6.65
CA GLU A 25 -11.97 -9.14 -6.54
C GLU A 25 -12.47 -7.81 -5.96
N ILE A 26 -11.68 -7.18 -5.08
CA ILE A 26 -12.06 -5.93 -4.43
C ILE A 26 -11.60 -4.71 -5.24
N PHE A 27 -10.38 -4.72 -5.73
CA PHE A 27 -9.78 -3.54 -6.37
C PHE A 27 -9.51 -3.69 -7.87
N GLY A 28 -9.74 -4.88 -8.44
CA GLY A 28 -9.43 -5.15 -9.86
C GLY A 28 -7.94 -5.14 -10.18
N CYS A 29 -7.08 -5.41 -9.19
CA CYS A 29 -5.63 -5.37 -9.33
C CYS A 29 -5.09 -6.78 -9.58
N PRO A 30 -4.61 -7.10 -10.80
CA PRO A 30 -4.13 -8.44 -11.13
C PRO A 30 -2.75 -8.73 -10.55
N LEU A 31 -2.51 -10.02 -10.28
CA LEU A 31 -1.17 -10.57 -10.10
C LEU A 31 -0.47 -10.58 -11.46
N VAL A 32 0.71 -9.97 -11.56
CA VAL A 32 1.48 -9.85 -12.80
C VAL A 32 2.78 -10.63 -12.81
N GLY A 33 3.16 -11.20 -11.68
CA GLY A 33 4.33 -12.07 -11.57
C GLY A 33 4.38 -12.76 -10.22
N VAL A 34 5.07 -13.89 -10.16
CA VAL A 34 5.28 -14.66 -8.94
C VAL A 34 6.67 -15.31 -8.98
N THR A 35 7.28 -15.44 -7.82
CA THR A 35 8.52 -16.21 -7.63
C THR A 35 8.56 -16.83 -6.23
N ASP A 36 9.37 -17.89 -6.09
CA ASP A 36 9.61 -18.51 -4.81
C ASP A 36 11.08 -18.28 -4.41
N ALA A 37 11.29 -17.90 -3.15
CA ALA A 37 12.61 -17.76 -2.55
C ALA A 37 12.89 -18.97 -1.64
N PRO A 38 13.92 -19.78 -1.97
CA PRO A 38 14.35 -20.91 -1.15
C PRO A 38 15.06 -20.44 0.13
N PRO A 39 15.32 -21.35 1.11
CA PRO A 39 15.82 -20.98 2.43
C PRO A 39 17.11 -20.15 2.46
N ASP A 40 18.07 -20.42 1.57
CA ASP A 40 19.30 -19.63 1.46
C ASP A 40 19.04 -18.18 1.05
N ARG A 41 18.09 -17.96 0.12
CA ARG A 41 17.65 -16.64 -0.31
C ARG A 41 16.87 -15.92 0.78
N VAL A 42 15.98 -16.64 1.47
CA VAL A 42 15.20 -16.08 2.59
C VAL A 42 16.12 -15.59 3.69
N ARG A 43 17.12 -16.39 4.07
CA ARG A 43 18.15 -15.97 5.03
C ARG A 43 19.00 -14.80 4.52
N GLY A 44 19.51 -14.87 3.28
CA GLY A 44 20.44 -13.89 2.73
C GLY A 44 19.80 -12.52 2.46
N PHE A 45 18.56 -12.47 1.94
CA PHE A 45 17.91 -11.19 1.61
C PHE A 45 17.06 -10.62 2.73
N PHE A 46 16.33 -11.47 3.46
CA PHE A 46 15.36 -11.00 4.44
C PHE A 46 15.83 -11.15 5.88
N GLY A 47 16.97 -11.80 6.11
CA GLY A 47 17.50 -12.02 7.45
C GLY A 47 16.63 -12.95 8.31
N VAL A 48 15.73 -13.73 7.70
CA VAL A 48 14.90 -14.70 8.42
C VAL A 48 15.68 -15.97 8.62
N ASP A 49 16.29 -16.10 9.80
CA ASP A 49 17.13 -17.24 10.16
C ASP A 49 16.33 -18.35 10.85
N VAL A 50 15.38 -18.92 10.11
CA VAL A 50 14.58 -20.07 10.51
C VAL A 50 14.92 -21.23 9.58
N PRO A 51 15.32 -22.40 10.10
CA PRO A 51 15.66 -23.56 9.27
C PRO A 51 14.51 -23.95 8.34
N GLY A 52 14.78 -24.06 7.04
CA GLY A 52 13.79 -24.44 6.03
C GLY A 52 12.79 -23.32 5.63
N ALA A 53 12.94 -22.10 6.15
CA ALA A 53 12.04 -20.99 5.81
C ALA A 53 12.03 -20.71 4.31
N THR A 54 10.83 -20.57 3.75
CA THR A 54 10.61 -20.21 2.34
C THR A 54 9.78 -18.94 2.24
N CYS A 55 9.80 -18.29 1.09
CA CYS A 55 8.94 -17.13 0.82
C CYS A 55 8.40 -17.18 -0.60
N LYS A 56 7.08 -17.10 -0.75
CA LYS A 56 6.43 -16.85 -2.02
C LYS A 56 6.21 -15.36 -2.19
N ILE A 57 6.64 -14.82 -3.33
CA ILE A 57 6.61 -13.39 -3.63
C ILE A 57 5.73 -13.16 -4.86
N GLY A 58 4.86 -12.17 -4.81
CA GLY A 58 3.99 -11.83 -5.94
C GLY A 58 3.86 -10.33 -6.14
N TRP A 59 3.61 -9.90 -7.36
CA TRP A 59 3.46 -8.49 -7.72
C TRP A 59 2.03 -8.21 -8.15
N ILE A 60 1.32 -7.42 -7.35
CA ILE A 60 -0.05 -6.94 -7.61
C ILE A 60 0.04 -5.56 -8.26
N ARG A 61 -0.47 -5.43 -9.48
CA ARG A 61 -0.35 -4.19 -10.25
C ARG A 61 -1.65 -3.39 -10.27
N PHE A 62 -1.59 -2.13 -9.86
CA PHE A 62 -2.68 -1.17 -9.96
C PHE A 62 -2.80 -0.58 -11.38
N PRO A 63 -4.02 -0.15 -11.80
CA PRO A 63 -4.23 0.49 -13.10
C PRO A 63 -3.29 1.67 -13.36
N GLY A 64 -2.94 2.44 -12.33
CA GLY A 64 -2.02 3.58 -12.40
C GLY A 64 -0.54 3.22 -12.53
N GLY A 65 -0.19 1.92 -12.55
CA GLY A 65 1.18 1.43 -12.67
C GLY A 65 1.92 1.20 -11.34
N ALA A 66 1.35 1.61 -10.21
CA ALA A 66 1.90 1.28 -8.89
C ALA A 66 1.82 -0.22 -8.63
N VAL A 67 2.75 -0.73 -7.84
CA VAL A 67 2.84 -2.16 -7.52
C VAL A 67 2.90 -2.36 -6.00
N ILE A 68 2.16 -3.36 -5.52
CA ILE A 68 2.36 -3.95 -4.21
C ILE A 68 3.07 -5.28 -4.41
N GLU A 69 4.19 -5.47 -3.71
CA GLU A 69 4.88 -6.75 -3.63
C GLU A 69 4.39 -7.48 -2.37
N ILE A 70 3.74 -8.61 -2.56
CA ILE A 70 3.23 -9.45 -1.46
C ILE A 70 4.22 -10.55 -1.13
N PHE A 71 4.51 -10.71 0.17
CA PHE A 71 5.41 -11.73 0.69
C PHE A 71 4.62 -12.71 1.56
N HIS A 72 4.74 -13.99 1.28
CA HIS A 72 4.18 -15.05 2.13
C HIS A 72 5.30 -15.97 2.60
N PHE A 73 5.64 -15.84 3.87
CA PHE A 73 6.68 -16.65 4.50
C PHE A 73 6.11 -17.92 5.13
N GLU A 74 6.86 -19.04 5.02
CA GLU A 74 6.64 -20.23 5.81
C GLU A 74 7.95 -20.62 6.53
N PRO A 75 7.92 -20.75 7.87
CA PRO A 75 6.80 -20.43 8.77
C PRO A 75 6.55 -18.93 8.89
N LYS A 76 5.28 -18.54 9.01
CA LYS A 76 4.85 -17.16 9.21
C LYS A 76 4.87 -16.76 10.69
N GLN A 77 5.09 -15.48 10.94
CA GLN A 77 4.89 -14.88 12.25
C GLN A 77 3.43 -14.38 12.40
N PRO A 78 2.88 -14.35 13.62
CA PRO A 78 1.55 -13.78 13.84
C PRO A 78 1.53 -12.29 13.50
N PRO A 79 0.38 -11.76 13.04
CA PRO A 79 0.23 -10.33 12.78
C PRO A 79 0.38 -9.52 14.08
N VAL A 80 1.01 -8.36 13.96
CA VAL A 80 1.18 -7.41 15.07
C VAL A 80 0.39 -6.15 14.78
N ALA A 81 -0.45 -5.73 15.71
CA ALA A 81 -1.16 -4.45 15.60
C ALA A 81 -0.16 -3.29 15.55
N ILE A 82 -0.31 -2.42 14.55
CA ILE A 82 0.55 -1.27 14.36
C ILE A 82 -0.22 0.00 14.76
N PRO A 83 0.07 0.62 15.93
CA PRO A 83 -0.54 1.88 16.29
C PRO A 83 -0.03 3.02 15.40
N TRP A 84 -0.88 4.03 15.14
CA TRP A 84 -0.57 5.15 14.25
C TRP A 84 0.66 5.97 14.63
N ASN A 85 0.95 6.08 15.92
CA ASN A 85 2.09 6.83 16.44
C ASN A 85 3.40 6.03 16.49
N ARG A 86 3.41 4.80 15.98
CA ARG A 86 4.64 4.04 15.81
C ARG A 86 5.42 4.56 14.60
N VAL A 87 6.71 4.75 14.76
CA VAL A 87 7.61 5.07 13.64
C VAL A 87 7.66 3.89 12.67
N GLY A 88 7.35 4.14 11.40
CA GLY A 88 7.33 3.13 10.34
C GLY A 88 6.15 3.31 9.38
N GLN A 89 5.96 2.34 8.50
CA GLN A 89 4.83 2.33 7.56
C GLN A 89 3.53 2.04 8.31
N THR A 90 2.49 2.82 8.02
CA THR A 90 1.16 2.68 8.65
C THR A 90 0.11 2.11 7.71
N HIS A 91 0.08 2.53 6.45
CA HIS A 91 -0.97 2.13 5.51
C HIS A 91 -0.52 2.21 4.04
N ILE A 92 -1.31 1.59 3.17
CA ILE A 92 -1.28 1.76 1.72
C ILE A 92 -2.46 2.66 1.35
N CYS A 93 -2.26 3.57 0.39
CA CYS A 93 -3.33 4.47 -0.05
C CYS A 93 -3.79 4.12 -1.47
N VAL A 94 -5.11 3.95 -1.66
CA VAL A 94 -5.74 3.68 -2.95
C VAL A 94 -6.60 4.87 -3.35
N ASN A 95 -6.26 5.50 -4.49
CA ASN A 95 -7.04 6.61 -5.02
C ASN A 95 -8.22 6.09 -5.84
N VAL A 96 -9.41 6.55 -5.51
CA VAL A 96 -10.68 6.15 -6.14
C VAL A 96 -11.47 7.37 -6.61
N ARG A 97 -12.57 7.13 -7.34
CA ARG A 97 -13.57 8.16 -7.63
C ARG A 97 -14.87 7.84 -6.92
N ASN A 98 -15.50 8.85 -6.35
CA ASN A 98 -16.75 8.74 -5.60
C ASN A 98 -16.62 7.90 -4.32
N ILE A 99 -16.06 8.52 -3.30
CA ILE A 99 -15.73 7.90 -2.02
C ILE A 99 -16.91 7.18 -1.35
N HIS A 100 -18.14 7.75 -1.42
CA HIS A 100 -19.33 7.16 -0.81
C HIS A 100 -19.75 5.86 -1.51
N LYS A 101 -19.71 5.81 -2.86
CA LYS A 101 -19.97 4.57 -3.59
C LYS A 101 -18.93 3.49 -3.29
N TRP A 102 -17.67 3.88 -3.10
CA TRP A 102 -16.63 2.93 -2.69
C TRP A 102 -16.85 2.41 -1.28
N HIS A 103 -17.26 3.26 -0.36
CA HIS A 103 -17.61 2.84 1.00
C HIS A 103 -18.72 1.79 0.97
N ASP A 104 -19.84 2.07 0.30
CA ASP A 104 -20.99 1.15 0.18
C ASP A 104 -20.60 -0.16 -0.50
N TYR A 105 -19.78 -0.08 -1.55
CA TYR A 105 -19.23 -1.25 -2.24
C TYR A 105 -18.39 -2.12 -1.30
N LEU A 106 -17.46 -1.55 -0.55
CA LEU A 106 -16.59 -2.29 0.36
C LEU A 106 -17.38 -2.91 1.52
N VAL A 107 -18.39 -2.22 2.05
CA VAL A 107 -19.34 -2.78 3.01
C VAL A 107 -20.05 -3.99 2.41
N SER A 108 -20.56 -3.89 1.17
CA SER A 108 -21.26 -4.99 0.49
C SER A 108 -20.37 -6.22 0.22
N LYS A 109 -19.06 -6.01 0.16
CA LYS A 109 -18.05 -7.06 0.00
C LYS A 109 -17.56 -7.66 1.32
N GLY A 110 -18.05 -7.16 2.46
CA GLY A 110 -17.64 -7.63 3.79
C GLY A 110 -16.22 -7.21 4.18
N VAL A 111 -15.69 -6.15 3.58
CA VAL A 111 -14.39 -5.59 3.97
C VAL A 111 -14.54 -4.85 5.31
N GLU A 112 -13.59 -5.04 6.23
CA GLU A 112 -13.60 -4.38 7.53
C GLU A 112 -13.41 -2.87 7.39
N ILE A 113 -14.45 -2.10 7.72
CA ILE A 113 -14.42 -0.63 7.70
C ILE A 113 -13.90 -0.11 9.04
N VAL A 114 -12.82 0.67 9.01
CA VAL A 114 -12.21 1.26 10.21
C VAL A 114 -12.79 2.64 10.53
N SER A 115 -13.08 3.44 9.51
CA SER A 115 -13.69 4.76 9.68
C SER A 115 -14.74 5.04 8.60
N LYS A 116 -15.65 5.96 8.88
CA LYS A 116 -16.57 6.49 7.87
C LYS A 116 -15.84 7.46 6.93
N PRO A 117 -16.38 7.70 5.71
CA PRO A 117 -15.87 8.74 4.83
C PRO A 117 -15.89 10.12 5.52
N GLU A 118 -14.73 10.76 5.59
CA GLU A 118 -14.54 12.08 6.16
C GLU A 118 -13.78 12.98 5.17
N GLN A 119 -13.97 14.28 5.33
CA GLN A 119 -13.28 15.25 4.51
C GLN A 119 -12.01 15.73 5.21
N SER A 120 -10.87 15.63 4.52
CA SER A 120 -9.62 16.17 5.03
C SER A 120 -9.66 17.70 5.11
N PRO A 121 -8.77 18.34 5.89
CA PRO A 121 -8.66 19.80 5.94
C PRO A 121 -8.41 20.47 4.57
N ARG A 122 -7.95 19.72 3.58
CA ARG A 122 -7.72 20.18 2.20
C ARG A 122 -8.86 19.85 1.25
N GLY A 123 -9.97 19.31 1.75
CA GLY A 123 -11.22 19.11 1.02
C GLY A 123 -11.32 17.82 0.20
N HIS A 124 -10.33 16.92 0.21
CA HIS A 124 -10.50 15.59 -0.36
C HIS A 124 -11.10 14.62 0.64
N TRP A 125 -11.84 13.64 0.15
CA TRP A 125 -12.50 12.63 0.96
C TRP A 125 -11.61 11.41 1.16
N LEU A 126 -11.67 10.83 2.34
CA LEU A 126 -10.95 9.60 2.69
C LEU A 126 -11.68 8.78 3.77
N PHE A 127 -11.37 7.51 3.85
CA PHE A 127 -11.68 6.60 4.96
C PHE A 127 -10.69 5.43 4.98
N PHE A 128 -10.70 4.66 6.06
CA PHE A 128 -9.81 3.53 6.24
C PHE A 128 -10.57 2.21 6.30
N VAL A 129 -9.95 1.18 5.72
CA VAL A 129 -10.39 -0.21 5.78
C VAL A 129 -9.21 -1.09 6.13
N LYS A 130 -9.47 -2.37 6.43
CA LYS A 130 -8.43 -3.38 6.59
C LYS A 130 -8.57 -4.47 5.56
N ASP A 131 -7.43 -5.05 5.16
CA ASP A 131 -7.44 -6.35 4.53
C ASP A 131 -7.68 -7.46 5.57
N PHE A 132 -7.62 -8.71 5.11
CA PHE A 132 -7.88 -9.88 5.97
C PHE A 132 -6.77 -10.17 6.98
N ASP A 133 -5.60 -9.52 6.88
CA ASP A 133 -4.48 -9.60 7.83
C ASP A 133 -4.42 -8.40 8.78
N GLY A 134 -5.36 -7.46 8.64
CA GLY A 134 -5.41 -6.25 9.44
C GLY A 134 -4.52 -5.12 8.91
N ASN A 135 -3.92 -5.25 7.72
CA ASN A 135 -3.19 -4.16 7.10
C ASN A 135 -4.13 -3.01 6.75
N LEU A 136 -3.76 -1.79 7.15
CA LEU A 136 -4.55 -0.60 6.88
C LEU A 136 -4.45 -0.18 5.41
N ILE A 137 -5.61 0.11 4.83
CA ILE A 137 -5.75 0.65 3.48
C ILE A 137 -6.55 1.95 3.58
N GLU A 138 -5.93 3.07 3.21
CA GLU A 138 -6.63 4.33 3.01
C GLU A 138 -7.31 4.32 1.66
N ILE A 139 -8.60 4.62 1.64
CA ILE A 139 -9.35 4.86 0.42
C ILE A 139 -9.56 6.37 0.30
N THR A 140 -9.05 6.97 -0.77
CA THR A 140 -9.10 8.43 -0.92
C THR A 140 -9.62 8.85 -2.30
N ASP A 141 -10.35 9.97 -2.36
CA ASP A 141 -10.76 10.62 -3.61
C ASP A 141 -10.01 11.96 -3.74
N LEU A 142 -8.83 11.89 -4.33
CA LEU A 142 -7.96 13.06 -4.55
C LEU A 142 -8.45 13.98 -5.66
N ARG A 143 -9.44 13.55 -6.47
CA ARG A 143 -9.98 14.32 -7.60
C ARG A 143 -8.87 14.83 -8.53
N HIS A 144 -8.87 16.13 -8.82
CA HIS A 144 -7.85 16.77 -9.64
C HIS A 144 -6.45 16.79 -8.99
N MET A 145 -6.35 16.73 -7.66
CA MET A 145 -5.05 16.71 -6.95
C MET A 145 -4.21 15.51 -7.34
N TYR A 146 -4.81 14.37 -7.69
CA TYR A 146 -4.07 13.21 -8.21
C TYR A 146 -3.22 13.58 -9.43
N TYR A 147 -3.80 14.31 -10.38
CA TYR A 147 -3.10 14.73 -11.60
C TYR A 147 -2.06 15.80 -11.32
N VAL A 148 -2.37 16.74 -10.43
CA VAL A 148 -1.43 17.77 -9.99
C VAL A 148 -0.19 17.15 -9.36
N LEU A 149 -0.36 16.24 -8.40
CA LEU A 149 0.76 15.56 -7.75
C LEU A 149 1.57 14.71 -8.73
N ARG A 150 0.90 14.02 -9.65
CA ARG A 150 1.55 13.14 -10.62
C ARG A 150 2.35 13.91 -11.68
N TRP A 151 1.78 14.94 -12.25
CA TRP A 151 2.36 15.63 -13.41
C TRP A 151 3.09 16.93 -13.05
N LEU A 152 2.60 17.68 -12.07
CA LEU A 152 3.18 18.94 -11.63
C LEU A 152 4.00 18.83 -10.34
N GLY A 153 4.05 17.64 -9.74
CA GLY A 153 4.79 17.39 -8.50
C GLY A 153 6.26 17.84 -8.55
N PRO A 154 7.03 17.57 -9.62
CA PRO A 154 8.42 18.02 -9.73
C PRO A 154 8.57 19.53 -9.69
N LEU A 155 7.71 20.28 -10.40
CA LEU A 155 7.69 21.74 -10.38
C LEU A 155 7.27 22.28 -9.01
N GLY A 156 6.20 21.71 -8.44
CA GLY A 156 5.74 22.04 -7.09
C GLY A 156 6.84 21.81 -6.05
N GLY A 157 7.49 20.66 -6.09
CA GLY A 157 8.61 20.33 -5.20
C GLY A 157 9.78 21.31 -5.33
N TRP A 158 10.09 21.76 -6.54
CA TRP A 158 11.13 22.77 -6.76
C TRP A 158 10.76 24.12 -6.13
N ILE A 159 9.50 24.60 -6.32
CA ILE A 159 9.00 25.84 -5.73
C ILE A 159 9.00 25.75 -4.21
N PHE A 160 8.42 24.70 -3.65
CA PHE A 160 8.30 24.52 -2.20
C PHE A 160 9.66 24.41 -1.50
N ARG A 161 10.62 23.72 -2.10
CA ARG A 161 11.96 23.62 -1.56
C ARG A 161 12.67 24.98 -1.48
N ARG A 162 12.44 25.88 -2.43
CA ARG A 162 13.10 27.19 -2.49
C ARG A 162 12.35 28.31 -1.74
N GLY A 163 11.14 28.09 -1.38
CA GLY A 163 10.26 29.07 -0.76
C GLY A 163 9.66 28.59 0.55
N MET A 164 8.44 28.09 0.49
CA MET A 164 7.61 27.82 1.67
C MET A 164 8.16 26.79 2.65
N TYR A 165 8.96 25.83 2.19
CA TYR A 165 9.40 24.71 2.99
C TYR A 165 10.93 24.57 3.14
N MET A 166 11.67 25.67 2.90
CA MET A 166 13.15 25.68 3.06
C MET A 166 13.61 25.11 4.40
N LYS A 167 12.89 25.41 5.48
CA LYS A 167 13.20 24.94 6.83
C LYS A 167 13.27 23.42 7.00
N TYR A 168 12.68 22.65 6.08
CA TYR A 168 12.71 21.17 6.12
C TYR A 168 13.92 20.58 5.35
N TYR A 169 14.72 21.42 4.71
CA TYR A 169 15.90 21.03 3.94
C TYR A 169 17.21 21.65 4.47
N ALA A 170 17.09 22.40 5.56
CA ALA A 170 18.23 23.04 6.24
C ALA A 170 19.00 22.05 7.11
#